data_8668adfeea7623ab63aaf6c01706acd5
#
_entry.id   8668adfeea7623ab63aaf6c01706acd5
#
_cell.length_a   1.000
_cell.length_b   1.000
_cell.length_c   1.000
_cell.angle_alpha   90.00
_cell.angle_beta   90.00
_cell.angle_gamma   90.00
#
_symmetry.space_group_name_H-M   'P 1'
#
loop_
_entity.id
_entity.type
_entity.pdbx_description
1 polymer ?
#
loop_
_entity_poly.entity_id
_entity_poly.type
_entity_poly.pdbx_seq_one_letter_code
_entity_poly.pdbx_strand_id
1 'polypeptide(L)'
;MKPWLLLVLLCAAAPASARTAFQARCEDTIGQSVSVMSSKQNGYRIDNSYSFHGLSAMKGERAPGSYVLGLTRTESQVRIGIQGRMLSDPATGYECVAPRLEVHMTYLPIVVYVGREFRPGTCAYREILAHELRHRDIYLNALPRAEKVVSDALARRFQGKPLYAPGGQARNLLQREIDTGWMPFIKREMEKVERLQAAIDTPREYARLGKVCAGEVQSLIRPAKSKRTT
;
A
#
# COMPACT_ATOMS: atom_id res chain seq x y z
N MET A 1 -6.05 -62.82 37.87
CA MET A 1 -5.71 -62.88 36.41
C MET A 1 -6.49 -61.77 35.72
N LYS A 2 -5.83 -60.69 35.31
CA LYS A 2 -6.45 -59.56 34.59
C LYS A 2 -6.10 -59.67 33.07
N PRO A 3 -7.07 -59.67 32.15
CA PRO A 3 -6.75 -59.63 30.72
C PRO A 3 -6.36 -58.19 30.30
N TRP A 4 -5.21 -58.08 29.64
CA TRP A 4 -4.80 -56.87 28.94
C TRP A 4 -5.50 -56.80 27.58
N LEU A 5 -6.35 -55.79 27.42
CA LEU A 5 -6.89 -55.42 26.13
C LEU A 5 -5.83 -54.66 25.33
N LEU A 6 -5.30 -55.28 24.27
CA LEU A 6 -4.46 -54.63 23.28
C LEU A 6 -5.37 -53.75 22.37
N LEU A 7 -5.24 -52.47 22.54
CA LEU A 7 -5.88 -51.47 21.66
C LEU A 7 -5.05 -51.36 20.37
N VAL A 8 -5.51 -51.97 19.28
CA VAL A 8 -4.91 -51.81 17.96
C VAL A 8 -5.35 -50.45 17.38
N LEU A 9 -4.43 -49.48 17.36
CA LEU A 9 -4.63 -48.21 16.68
C LEU A 9 -4.55 -48.47 15.15
N LEU A 10 -5.69 -48.47 14.48
CA LEU A 10 -5.76 -48.41 13.02
C LEU A 10 -5.41 -46.97 12.61
N CYS A 11 -4.18 -46.70 12.16
CA CYS A 11 -3.83 -45.52 11.42
C CYS A 11 -4.51 -45.57 10.05
N ALA A 12 -5.61 -44.84 9.89
CA ALA A 12 -6.22 -44.59 8.59
C ALA A 12 -5.29 -43.67 7.79
N ALA A 13 -4.48 -44.23 6.90
CA ALA A 13 -3.73 -43.44 5.93
C ALA A 13 -4.72 -42.81 4.96
N ALA A 14 -4.87 -41.49 5.03
CA ALA A 14 -5.63 -40.73 4.05
C ALA A 14 -5.01 -40.98 2.65
N PRO A 15 -5.80 -41.34 1.62
CA PRO A 15 -5.25 -41.53 0.27
C PRO A 15 -4.68 -40.21 -0.22
N ALA A 16 -3.37 -40.15 -0.44
CA ALA A 16 -2.75 -39.08 -1.20
C ALA A 16 -3.39 -39.09 -2.59
N SER A 17 -4.17 -38.07 -2.94
CA SER A 17 -4.79 -37.94 -4.27
C SER A 17 -3.67 -37.99 -5.30
N ALA A 18 -3.61 -39.11 -6.05
CA ALA A 18 -2.66 -39.26 -7.14
C ALA A 18 -2.89 -38.17 -8.19
N ARG A 19 -1.80 -37.50 -8.63
CA ARG A 19 -1.90 -36.53 -9.74
C ARG A 19 -2.45 -37.17 -10.97
N THR A 20 -3.35 -36.46 -11.65
CA THR A 20 -3.81 -36.92 -12.97
C THR A 20 -2.70 -36.76 -14.01
N ALA A 21 -2.75 -37.53 -15.10
CA ALA A 21 -1.80 -37.38 -16.21
C ALA A 21 -1.79 -35.94 -16.78
N PHE A 22 -2.94 -35.27 -16.79
CA PHE A 22 -3.03 -33.86 -17.20
C PHE A 22 -2.33 -32.91 -16.24
N GLN A 23 -2.50 -33.11 -14.93
CA GLN A 23 -1.81 -32.31 -13.93
C GLN A 23 -0.29 -32.43 -14.05
N ALA A 24 0.22 -33.66 -14.18
CA ALA A 24 1.64 -33.89 -14.38
C ALA A 24 2.14 -33.19 -15.66
N ARG A 25 1.46 -33.37 -16.77
CA ARG A 25 1.81 -32.73 -18.05
C ARG A 25 1.75 -31.19 -17.96
N CYS A 26 0.77 -30.64 -17.24
CA CYS A 26 0.67 -29.21 -17.02
C CYS A 26 1.89 -28.66 -16.25
N GLU A 27 2.19 -29.27 -15.11
CA GLU A 27 3.30 -28.86 -14.26
C GLU A 27 4.65 -28.94 -14.99
N ASP A 28 4.84 -30.00 -15.80
CA ASP A 28 6.07 -30.22 -16.55
C ASP A 28 6.20 -29.30 -17.78
N THR A 29 5.09 -28.97 -18.44
CA THR A 29 5.11 -28.32 -19.77
C THR A 29 5.03 -26.81 -19.67
N ILE A 30 4.15 -26.25 -18.82
CA ILE A 30 3.92 -24.81 -18.77
C ILE A 30 4.80 -24.08 -17.76
N GLY A 31 5.57 -24.85 -17.01
CA GLY A 31 6.54 -24.32 -16.05
C GLY A 31 5.89 -23.74 -14.80
N GLN A 32 6.71 -23.03 -14.03
CA GLN A 32 6.29 -22.49 -12.76
C GLN A 32 5.54 -21.17 -12.91
N SER A 33 4.51 -21.00 -12.10
CA SER A 33 3.89 -19.70 -11.89
C SER A 33 4.90 -18.75 -11.24
N VAL A 34 5.02 -17.53 -11.76
CA VAL A 34 5.97 -16.52 -11.30
C VAL A 34 5.21 -15.26 -10.96
N SER A 35 5.56 -14.67 -9.83
CA SER A 35 5.11 -13.32 -9.49
C SER A 35 6.30 -12.37 -9.57
N VAL A 36 6.18 -11.34 -10.38
CA VAL A 36 7.15 -10.26 -10.46
C VAL A 36 6.57 -9.07 -9.71
N MET A 37 7.31 -8.61 -8.73
CA MET A 37 6.92 -7.48 -7.92
C MET A 37 7.87 -6.32 -8.14
N SER A 38 7.34 -5.12 -8.27
CA SER A 38 8.15 -3.91 -8.24
C SER A 38 7.44 -2.81 -7.48
N SER A 39 8.21 -2.04 -6.73
CA SER A 39 7.75 -0.78 -6.18
C SER A 39 8.64 0.36 -6.65
N LYS A 40 8.05 1.53 -6.83
CA LYS A 40 8.76 2.70 -7.29
C LYS A 40 8.31 3.94 -6.52
N GLN A 41 9.30 4.66 -6.03
CA GLN A 41 9.15 6.01 -5.53
C GLN A 41 9.66 6.98 -6.59
N ASN A 42 8.92 8.05 -6.87
CA ASN A 42 9.28 9.04 -7.88
C ASN A 42 9.89 10.31 -7.26
N GLY A 43 10.51 10.18 -6.09
CA GLY A 43 11.15 11.28 -5.38
C GLY A 43 10.16 12.22 -4.70
N TYR A 44 10.65 13.37 -4.29
CA TYR A 44 9.83 14.42 -3.68
C TYR A 44 10.30 15.81 -4.12
N ARG A 45 9.43 16.79 -3.96
CA ARG A 45 9.74 18.20 -4.12
C ARG A 45 9.12 19.01 -2.99
N ILE A 46 9.72 20.14 -2.70
CA ILE A 46 9.18 21.12 -1.75
C ILE A 46 8.46 22.21 -2.56
N ASP A 47 7.30 22.64 -2.07
CA ASP A 47 6.49 23.68 -2.70
C ASP A 47 6.01 24.69 -1.65
N ASN A 48 6.43 25.93 -1.81
CA ASN A 48 6.08 27.05 -0.92
C ASN A 48 5.21 28.09 -1.64
N SER A 49 4.48 27.70 -2.66
CA SER A 49 3.65 28.61 -3.48
C SER A 49 2.25 28.85 -2.93
N TYR A 50 1.70 27.89 -2.18
CA TYR A 50 0.35 27.95 -1.64
C TYR A 50 0.30 28.63 -0.28
N SER A 51 -0.75 29.44 -0.04
CA SER A 51 -1.01 30.00 1.30
C SER A 51 -1.47 28.89 2.26
N PHE A 52 -1.30 29.09 3.58
CA PHE A 52 -1.87 28.17 4.56
C PHE A 52 -3.39 28.05 4.46
N HIS A 53 -4.10 29.06 3.97
CA HIS A 53 -5.51 28.97 3.63
C HIS A 53 -5.75 28.02 2.46
N GLY A 54 -4.94 28.11 1.39
CA GLY A 54 -5.00 27.21 0.25
C GLY A 54 -4.69 25.76 0.64
N LEU A 55 -3.64 25.55 1.43
CA LEU A 55 -3.31 24.22 1.98
C LEU A 55 -4.46 23.68 2.84
N SER A 56 -5.09 24.59 3.58
CA SER A 56 -6.23 24.30 4.40
C SER A 56 -7.43 23.81 3.58
N ALA A 57 -7.71 24.44 2.46
CA ALA A 57 -8.75 24.00 1.53
C ALA A 57 -8.41 22.65 0.88
N MET A 58 -7.13 22.40 0.55
CA MET A 58 -6.69 21.12 -0.01
C MET A 58 -6.87 19.94 0.95
N LYS A 59 -6.74 20.15 2.25
CA LYS A 59 -6.89 19.08 3.27
C LYS A 59 -8.35 18.71 3.49
N GLY A 60 -9.29 19.64 3.22
CA GLY A 60 -10.72 19.45 3.43
C GLY A 60 -11.24 19.95 4.78
N GLU A 61 -12.39 19.43 5.25
CA GLU A 61 -13.08 19.87 6.46
C GLU A 61 -12.23 19.76 7.71
N ARG A 62 -12.36 20.78 8.59
CA ARG A 62 -11.63 20.90 9.86
C ARG A 62 -12.39 21.73 10.88
N ALA A 63 -11.94 21.61 12.15
CA ALA A 63 -12.49 22.44 13.22
C ALA A 63 -12.28 23.94 12.92
N PRO A 64 -13.26 24.79 13.25
CA PRO A 64 -13.12 26.24 13.11
C PRO A 64 -11.85 26.79 13.76
N GLY A 65 -11.11 27.64 13.05
CA GLY A 65 -9.86 28.22 13.54
C GLY A 65 -8.64 27.30 13.50
N SER A 66 -8.77 26.11 12.93
CA SER A 66 -7.67 25.20 12.65
C SER A 66 -7.11 25.46 11.25
N TYR A 67 -5.79 25.55 11.10
CA TYR A 67 -5.12 25.80 9.82
C TYR A 67 -4.08 24.73 9.52
N VAL A 68 -3.88 24.43 8.23
CA VAL A 68 -2.77 23.60 7.74
C VAL A 68 -1.62 24.51 7.35
N LEU A 69 -0.53 24.40 8.07
CA LEU A 69 0.66 25.23 7.85
C LEU A 69 1.58 24.61 6.80
N GLY A 70 1.62 23.29 6.76
CA GLY A 70 2.26 22.46 5.77
C GLY A 70 1.37 21.28 5.40
N LEU A 71 1.68 20.58 4.32
CA LEU A 71 0.93 19.42 3.86
C LEU A 71 1.83 18.54 3.00
N THR A 72 1.93 17.27 3.34
CA THR A 72 2.61 16.29 2.49
C THR A 72 1.59 15.43 1.76
N ARG A 73 1.68 15.37 0.43
CA ARG A 73 0.76 14.60 -0.42
C ARG A 73 1.50 13.75 -1.43
N THR A 74 0.94 12.59 -1.69
CA THR A 74 1.25 11.75 -2.84
C THR A 74 0.00 10.99 -3.25
N GLU A 75 0.05 10.34 -4.40
CA GLU A 75 -0.98 9.40 -4.84
C GLU A 75 -0.37 8.02 -4.98
N SER A 76 -1.08 7.02 -4.52
CA SER A 76 -0.71 5.62 -4.69
C SER A 76 -1.35 5.05 -5.96
N GLN A 77 -0.57 4.31 -6.73
CA GLN A 77 -1.05 3.58 -7.90
C GLN A 77 -0.67 2.12 -7.79
N VAL A 78 -1.62 1.25 -8.12
CA VAL A 78 -1.42 -0.20 -8.21
C VAL A 78 -1.83 -0.65 -9.60
N ARG A 79 -0.96 -1.40 -10.26
CA ARG A 79 -1.24 -2.06 -11.54
C ARG A 79 -0.90 -3.53 -11.42
N ILE A 80 -1.77 -4.40 -11.94
CA ILE A 80 -1.54 -5.84 -11.99
C ILE A 80 -1.68 -6.26 -13.45
N GLY A 81 -0.57 -6.72 -14.02
CA GLY A 81 -0.55 -7.38 -15.33
C GLY A 81 -0.65 -8.89 -15.16
N ILE A 82 -1.38 -9.54 -16.06
CA ILE A 82 -1.53 -10.99 -16.10
C ILE A 82 -0.97 -11.47 -17.42
N GLN A 83 0.01 -12.35 -17.34
CA GLN A 83 0.53 -13.12 -18.44
C GLN A 83 0.59 -14.59 -18.02
N GLY A 84 0.92 -15.48 -18.92
CA GLY A 84 1.14 -16.88 -18.57
C GLY A 84 0.85 -17.82 -19.71
N ARG A 85 1.43 -19.00 -19.61
CA ARG A 85 1.20 -20.08 -20.57
C ARG A 85 -0.03 -20.88 -20.13
N MET A 86 -0.76 -21.37 -21.10
CA MET A 86 -1.96 -22.19 -20.88
C MET A 86 -1.82 -23.48 -21.65
N LEU A 87 -2.30 -24.57 -21.07
CA LEU A 87 -2.43 -25.87 -21.69
C LEU A 87 -3.87 -26.35 -21.55
N SER A 88 -4.45 -26.82 -22.63
CA SER A 88 -5.80 -27.43 -22.63
C SER A 88 -5.70 -28.92 -22.77
N ASP A 89 -6.62 -29.63 -22.16
CA ASP A 89 -6.78 -31.08 -22.28
C ASP A 89 -8.09 -31.45 -23.04
N PRO A 90 -7.99 -31.78 -24.30
CA PRO A 90 -9.18 -32.12 -25.09
C PRO A 90 -9.95 -33.31 -24.55
N ALA A 91 -9.29 -34.24 -23.85
CA ALA A 91 -9.91 -35.45 -23.34
C ALA A 91 -10.83 -35.20 -22.15
N THR A 92 -10.48 -34.27 -21.32
CA THR A 92 -11.25 -33.93 -20.09
C THR A 92 -11.99 -32.61 -20.19
N GLY A 93 -11.69 -31.78 -21.22
CA GLY A 93 -12.23 -30.43 -21.34
C GLY A 93 -11.72 -29.45 -20.28
N TYR A 94 -10.60 -29.77 -19.58
CA TYR A 94 -9.97 -28.89 -18.60
C TYR A 94 -8.82 -28.13 -19.23
N GLU A 95 -8.50 -27.01 -18.60
CA GLU A 95 -7.32 -26.22 -18.89
C GLU A 95 -6.53 -25.91 -17.62
N CYS A 96 -5.25 -25.71 -17.80
CA CYS A 96 -4.40 -25.18 -16.74
C CYS A 96 -3.66 -23.95 -17.21
N VAL A 97 -3.40 -23.05 -16.29
CA VAL A 97 -2.62 -21.82 -16.51
C VAL A 97 -1.52 -21.71 -15.46
N ALA A 98 -0.29 -21.43 -15.89
CA ALA A 98 0.77 -20.98 -15.00
C ALA A 98 0.82 -19.43 -15.07
N PRO A 99 0.16 -18.74 -14.15
CA PRO A 99 0.09 -17.30 -14.22
C PRO A 99 1.46 -16.67 -13.95
N ARG A 100 1.80 -15.68 -14.76
CA ARG A 100 2.83 -14.70 -14.49
C ARG A 100 2.13 -13.40 -14.11
N LEU A 101 2.19 -13.07 -12.83
CA LEU A 101 1.61 -11.83 -12.31
C LEU A 101 2.72 -10.76 -12.22
N GLU A 102 2.46 -9.62 -12.81
CA GLU A 102 3.34 -8.45 -12.72
C GLU A 102 2.61 -7.38 -11.90
N VAL A 103 3.06 -7.16 -10.67
CA VAL A 103 2.47 -6.20 -9.75
C VAL A 103 3.38 -5.00 -9.62
N HIS A 104 2.84 -3.83 -9.93
CA HIS A 104 3.54 -2.55 -9.79
C HIS A 104 2.82 -1.69 -8.75
N MET A 105 3.54 -1.33 -7.71
CA MET A 105 3.09 -0.41 -6.67
C MET A 105 3.91 0.88 -6.78
N THR A 106 3.26 2.01 -6.92
CA THR A 106 3.95 3.28 -7.17
C THR A 106 3.38 4.39 -6.29
N TYR A 107 4.25 5.21 -5.70
CA TYR A 107 3.90 6.55 -5.28
C TYR A 107 4.29 7.53 -6.38
N LEU A 108 3.35 8.39 -6.78
CA LEU A 108 3.66 9.57 -7.58
C LEU A 108 4.62 10.49 -6.81
N PRO A 109 5.26 11.48 -7.44
CA PRO A 109 6.16 12.38 -6.73
C PRO A 109 5.49 12.96 -5.49
N ILE A 110 6.16 12.80 -4.33
CA ILE A 110 5.66 13.34 -3.08
C ILE A 110 5.84 14.86 -3.10
N VAL A 111 4.79 15.60 -2.81
CA VAL A 111 4.88 17.04 -2.70
C VAL A 111 4.78 17.44 -1.23
N VAL A 112 5.81 18.12 -0.77
CA VAL A 112 5.94 18.66 0.59
C VAL A 112 5.64 20.14 0.52
N TYR A 113 4.45 20.55 0.92
CA TYR A 113 4.02 21.94 0.94
C TYR A 113 4.38 22.58 2.27
N VAL A 114 4.82 23.85 2.21
CA VAL A 114 4.91 24.75 3.35
C VAL A 114 4.19 26.04 2.96
N GLY A 115 3.33 26.57 3.83
CA GLY A 115 2.58 27.78 3.53
C GLY A 115 3.49 28.95 3.15
N ARG A 116 3.15 29.69 2.10
CA ARG A 116 3.98 30.77 1.53
C ARG A 116 4.25 31.91 2.50
N GLU A 117 3.43 32.03 3.53
CA GLU A 117 3.61 33.00 4.61
C GLU A 117 4.87 32.71 5.45
N PHE A 118 5.26 31.43 5.48
CA PHE A 118 6.47 30.96 6.15
C PHE A 118 7.61 30.95 5.15
N ARG A 119 8.42 32.00 5.14
CA ARG A 119 9.49 32.19 4.15
C ARG A 119 10.66 31.23 4.38
N PRO A 120 11.24 30.62 3.32
CA PRO A 120 12.46 29.84 3.43
C PRO A 120 13.55 30.58 4.25
N GLY A 121 14.23 29.84 5.12
CA GLY A 121 15.26 30.40 6.01
C GLY A 121 14.74 30.90 7.36
N THR A 122 13.44 31.13 7.53
CA THR A 122 12.86 31.50 8.83
C THR A 122 12.77 30.34 9.80
N CYS A 123 12.61 30.59 11.08
CA CYS A 123 12.41 29.55 12.10
C CYS A 123 11.12 28.79 11.84
N ALA A 124 10.00 29.47 11.59
CA ALA A 124 8.71 28.86 11.32
C ALA A 124 8.76 27.93 10.11
N TYR A 125 9.40 28.37 9.02
CA TYR A 125 9.58 27.51 7.83
C TYR A 125 10.30 26.20 8.17
N ARG A 126 11.44 26.28 8.88
CA ARG A 126 12.23 25.09 9.23
C ARG A 126 11.45 24.11 10.09
N GLU A 127 10.69 24.59 11.07
CA GLU A 127 9.90 23.75 11.97
C GLU A 127 8.75 23.05 11.24
N ILE A 128 8.03 23.79 10.38
CA ILE A 128 6.94 23.23 9.57
C ILE A 128 7.50 22.24 8.55
N LEU A 129 8.56 22.60 7.84
CA LEU A 129 9.21 21.71 6.88
C LEU A 129 9.70 20.42 7.56
N ALA A 130 10.33 20.51 8.74
CA ALA A 130 10.79 19.35 9.49
C ALA A 130 9.63 18.42 9.88
N HIS A 131 8.46 18.98 10.21
CA HIS A 131 7.24 18.20 10.44
C HIS A 131 6.80 17.48 9.18
N GLU A 132 6.70 18.17 8.05
CA GLU A 132 6.25 17.60 6.78
C GLU A 132 7.23 16.57 6.22
N LEU A 133 8.53 16.74 6.44
CA LEU A 133 9.52 15.75 6.03
C LEU A 133 9.38 14.43 6.79
N ARG A 134 8.85 14.42 8.01
CA ARG A 134 8.51 13.16 8.72
C ARG A 134 7.39 12.41 8.00
N HIS A 135 6.38 13.11 7.49
CA HIS A 135 5.33 12.53 6.66
C HIS A 135 5.89 11.91 5.39
N ARG A 136 6.79 12.64 4.69
CA ARG A 136 7.51 12.12 3.52
C ARG A 136 8.25 10.81 3.85
N ASP A 137 9.00 10.79 4.96
CA ASP A 137 9.81 9.63 5.36
C ASP A 137 8.95 8.41 5.67
N ILE A 138 7.75 8.61 6.20
CA ILE A 138 6.77 7.53 6.38
C ILE A 138 6.38 6.92 5.02
N TYR A 139 6.04 7.74 4.02
CA TYR A 139 5.73 7.22 2.68
C TYR A 139 6.90 6.43 2.09
N LEU A 140 8.12 6.99 2.17
CA LEU A 140 9.32 6.34 1.65
C LEU A 140 9.60 4.99 2.31
N ASN A 141 9.34 4.86 3.61
CA ASN A 141 9.59 3.63 4.37
C ASN A 141 8.42 2.63 4.32
N ALA A 142 7.20 3.08 4.05
CA ALA A 142 6.02 2.21 4.03
C ALA A 142 5.95 1.36 2.75
N LEU A 143 6.33 1.93 1.60
CA LEU A 143 6.21 1.24 0.31
C LEU A 143 7.01 -0.07 0.24
N PRO A 144 8.30 -0.13 0.63
CA PRO A 144 9.06 -1.39 0.63
C PRO A 144 8.49 -2.44 1.58
N ARG A 145 7.87 -2.02 2.69
CA ARG A 145 7.21 -2.95 3.63
C ARG A 145 5.96 -3.55 3.02
N ALA A 146 5.14 -2.73 2.37
CA ALA A 146 3.95 -3.19 1.67
C ALA A 146 4.34 -4.14 0.51
N GLU A 147 5.39 -3.80 -0.26
CA GLU A 147 5.95 -4.65 -1.31
C GLU A 147 6.30 -6.03 -0.78
N LYS A 148 7.06 -6.10 0.32
CA LYS A 148 7.45 -7.38 0.92
C LYS A 148 6.23 -8.22 1.31
N VAL A 149 5.24 -7.63 1.98
CA VAL A 149 4.03 -8.35 2.42
C VAL A 149 3.26 -8.89 1.22
N VAL A 150 3.10 -8.10 0.18
CA VAL A 150 2.39 -8.50 -1.06
C VAL A 150 3.17 -9.57 -1.80
N SER A 151 4.49 -9.41 -1.97
CA SER A 151 5.37 -10.38 -2.62
C SER A 151 5.30 -11.75 -1.93
N ASP A 152 5.44 -11.77 -0.61
CA ASP A 152 5.36 -13.01 0.17
C ASP A 152 3.98 -13.70 0.03
N ALA A 153 2.90 -12.92 -0.02
CA ALA A 153 1.55 -13.45 -0.18
C ALA A 153 1.33 -14.03 -1.59
N LEU A 154 1.78 -13.33 -2.63
CA LEU A 154 1.71 -13.80 -4.02
C LEU A 154 2.54 -15.07 -4.22
N ALA A 155 3.74 -15.14 -3.65
CA ALA A 155 4.58 -16.34 -3.72
C ALA A 155 3.87 -17.54 -3.09
N ARG A 156 3.31 -17.39 -1.89
CA ARG A 156 2.55 -18.48 -1.24
C ARG A 156 1.37 -18.97 -2.07
N ARG A 157 0.71 -18.09 -2.80
CA ARG A 157 -0.49 -18.45 -3.60
C ARG A 157 -0.14 -19.05 -4.94
N PHE A 158 0.85 -18.52 -5.64
CA PHE A 158 1.07 -18.82 -7.04
C PHE A 158 2.35 -19.60 -7.33
N GLN A 159 3.39 -19.49 -6.50
CA GLN A 159 4.68 -20.12 -6.80
C GLN A 159 4.55 -21.64 -6.94
N GLY A 160 4.89 -22.16 -8.12
CA GLY A 160 4.80 -23.57 -8.44
C GLY A 160 3.37 -24.15 -8.45
N LYS A 161 2.33 -23.31 -8.48
CA LYS A 161 0.93 -23.74 -8.40
C LYS A 161 0.13 -23.27 -9.61
N PRO A 162 0.00 -24.10 -10.65
CA PRO A 162 -0.89 -23.81 -11.76
C PRO A 162 -2.35 -23.69 -11.28
N LEU A 163 -3.12 -22.86 -12.00
CA LEU A 163 -4.56 -22.81 -11.83
C LEU A 163 -5.22 -23.78 -12.80
N TYR A 164 -6.11 -24.64 -12.30
CA TYR A 164 -6.89 -25.58 -13.10
C TYR A 164 -8.34 -25.12 -13.18
N ALA A 165 -8.94 -25.21 -14.35
CA ALA A 165 -10.32 -24.82 -14.58
C ALA A 165 -10.95 -25.61 -15.75
N PRO A 166 -12.27 -25.64 -15.83
CA PRO A 166 -12.95 -26.05 -17.07
C PRO A 166 -12.53 -25.19 -18.27
N GLY A 167 -12.53 -25.73 -19.46
CA GLY A 167 -12.06 -25.04 -20.67
C GLY A 167 -12.70 -23.68 -20.87
N GLY A 168 -11.88 -22.70 -21.25
CA GLY A 168 -12.26 -21.29 -21.42
C GLY A 168 -12.47 -20.49 -20.15
N GLN A 169 -12.30 -21.07 -18.96
CA GLN A 169 -12.63 -20.38 -17.70
C GLN A 169 -11.41 -19.92 -16.89
N ALA A 170 -10.23 -20.48 -17.10
CA ALA A 170 -9.06 -20.21 -16.25
C ALA A 170 -8.70 -18.70 -16.19
N ARG A 171 -8.73 -18.04 -17.34
CA ARG A 171 -8.44 -16.58 -17.39
C ARG A 171 -9.47 -15.78 -16.61
N ASN A 172 -10.75 -16.09 -16.76
CA ASN A 172 -11.83 -15.37 -16.07
C ASN A 172 -11.81 -15.61 -14.55
N LEU A 173 -11.45 -16.84 -14.12
CA LEU A 173 -11.28 -17.17 -12.70
C LEU A 173 -10.11 -16.39 -12.10
N LEU A 174 -8.98 -16.36 -12.80
CA LEU A 174 -7.81 -15.61 -12.38
C LEU A 174 -8.09 -14.10 -12.32
N GLN A 175 -8.76 -13.54 -13.34
CA GLN A 175 -9.15 -12.13 -13.34
C GLN A 175 -10.06 -11.79 -12.15
N ARG A 176 -11.06 -12.62 -11.87
CA ARG A 176 -11.92 -12.43 -10.69
C ARG A 176 -11.13 -12.49 -9.38
N GLU A 177 -10.22 -13.45 -9.23
CA GLU A 177 -9.36 -13.55 -8.05
C GLU A 177 -8.55 -12.26 -7.85
N ILE A 178 -8.05 -11.67 -8.94
CA ILE A 178 -7.32 -10.40 -8.90
C ILE A 178 -8.23 -9.26 -8.50
N ASP A 179 -9.37 -9.12 -9.16
CA ASP A 179 -10.26 -7.97 -8.97
C ASP A 179 -10.90 -7.96 -7.57
N THR A 180 -11.30 -9.13 -7.07
CA THR A 180 -12.02 -9.24 -5.80
C THR A 180 -11.14 -9.56 -4.59
N GLY A 181 -9.94 -10.10 -4.82
CA GLY A 181 -9.00 -10.52 -3.77
C GLY A 181 -7.74 -9.66 -3.75
N TRP A 182 -6.93 -9.76 -4.79
CA TRP A 182 -5.58 -9.19 -4.79
C TRP A 182 -5.56 -7.67 -4.86
N MET A 183 -6.34 -7.06 -5.73
CA MET A 183 -6.39 -5.61 -5.85
C MET A 183 -6.85 -4.94 -4.53
N PRO A 184 -7.94 -5.38 -3.87
CA PRO A 184 -8.31 -4.87 -2.56
C PRO A 184 -7.27 -5.15 -1.46
N PHE A 185 -6.63 -6.32 -1.50
CA PHE A 185 -5.57 -6.65 -0.54
C PHE A 185 -4.39 -5.69 -0.64
N ILE A 186 -3.87 -5.48 -1.86
CA ILE A 186 -2.73 -4.59 -2.10
C ILE A 186 -3.07 -3.15 -1.71
N LYS A 187 -4.25 -2.66 -2.08
CA LYS A 187 -4.71 -1.33 -1.67
C LYS A 187 -4.73 -1.18 -0.15
N ARG A 188 -5.29 -2.15 0.57
CA ARG A 188 -5.28 -2.12 2.06
C ARG A 188 -3.86 -2.13 2.64
N GLU A 189 -2.92 -2.86 2.04
CA GLU A 189 -1.52 -2.84 2.51
C GLU A 189 -0.90 -1.45 2.32
N MET A 190 -1.18 -0.79 1.19
CA MET A 190 -0.71 0.57 0.95
C MET A 190 -1.40 1.60 1.86
N GLU A 191 -2.68 1.43 2.16
CA GLU A 191 -3.46 2.31 3.06
C GLU A 191 -3.01 2.26 4.53
N LYS A 192 -2.26 1.23 4.93
CA LYS A 192 -1.69 1.17 6.29
C LYS A 192 -0.80 2.36 6.62
N VAL A 193 -0.24 3.01 5.62
CA VAL A 193 0.56 4.22 5.76
C VAL A 193 -0.22 5.36 6.42
N GLU A 194 -1.53 5.45 6.17
CA GLU A 194 -2.39 6.53 6.71
C GLU A 194 -2.43 6.53 8.24
N ARG A 195 -2.40 5.35 8.87
CA ARG A 195 -2.33 5.25 10.33
C ARG A 195 -0.99 5.77 10.88
N LEU A 196 0.10 5.56 10.15
CA LEU A 196 1.42 6.07 10.53
C LEU A 196 1.48 7.58 10.34
N GLN A 197 0.83 8.10 9.30
CA GLN A 197 0.69 9.54 9.06
C GLN A 197 -0.08 10.21 10.21
N ALA A 198 -1.23 9.65 10.58
CA ALA A 198 -2.05 10.15 11.68
C ALA A 198 -1.32 10.16 13.03
N ALA A 199 -0.35 9.26 13.22
CA ALA A 199 0.45 9.22 14.46
C ALA A 199 1.42 10.40 14.60
N ILE A 200 1.75 11.12 13.52
CA ILE A 200 2.53 12.37 13.57
C ILE A 200 1.61 13.54 13.94
N ASP A 201 0.42 13.59 13.37
CA ASP A 201 -0.56 14.68 13.46
C ASP A 201 -1.31 14.68 14.81
N THR A 202 -0.57 14.76 15.90
CA THR A 202 -1.14 14.74 17.25
C THR A 202 -1.47 16.15 17.75
N PRO A 203 -2.46 16.32 18.66
CA PRO A 203 -2.73 17.59 19.31
C PRO A 203 -1.50 18.17 20.01
N ARG A 204 -0.62 17.32 20.57
CA ARG A 204 0.63 17.73 21.20
C ARG A 204 1.60 18.34 20.19
N GLU A 205 1.71 17.74 19.01
CA GLU A 205 2.60 18.25 17.95
C GLU A 205 2.10 19.59 17.40
N TYR A 206 0.81 19.74 17.18
CA TYR A 206 0.22 21.00 16.77
C TYR A 206 0.40 22.09 17.84
N ALA A 207 0.24 21.74 19.12
CA ALA A 207 0.52 22.67 20.21
C ALA A 207 2.00 23.07 20.27
N ARG A 208 2.92 22.14 19.96
CA ARG A 208 4.36 22.42 19.84
C ARG A 208 4.63 23.43 18.73
N LEU A 209 4.15 23.12 17.51
CA LEU A 209 4.33 23.99 16.34
C LEU A 209 3.75 25.40 16.56
N GLY A 210 2.65 25.51 17.31
CA GLY A 210 2.07 26.80 17.66
C GLY A 210 2.90 27.64 18.64
N LYS A 211 3.85 27.04 19.37
CA LYS A 211 4.67 27.73 20.41
C LYS A 211 6.11 27.96 20.01
N VAL A 212 6.60 27.24 18.99
CA VAL A 212 7.98 27.38 18.53
C VAL A 212 8.22 28.76 17.92
N CYS A 213 9.49 29.12 17.75
CA CYS A 213 9.90 30.34 17.07
C CYS A 213 9.38 31.62 17.75
N ALA A 214 9.30 31.65 19.10
CA ALA A 214 8.86 32.80 19.89
C ALA A 214 7.53 33.43 19.41
N GLY A 215 6.60 32.57 18.88
CA GLY A 215 5.29 33.03 18.42
C GLY A 215 5.25 33.49 16.95
N GLU A 216 6.32 33.34 16.19
CA GLU A 216 6.36 33.71 14.76
C GLU A 216 5.19 33.06 13.99
N VAL A 217 4.95 31.75 14.21
CA VAL A 217 3.84 31.02 13.56
C VAL A 217 2.50 31.69 13.87
N GLN A 218 2.24 32.01 15.16
CA GLN A 218 0.97 32.60 15.57
C GLN A 218 0.77 34.01 15.02
N SER A 219 1.83 34.81 14.95
CA SER A 219 1.78 36.17 14.40
C SER A 219 1.42 36.20 12.92
N LEU A 220 1.81 35.17 12.15
CA LEU A 220 1.52 35.05 10.73
C LEU A 220 0.11 34.50 10.46
N ILE A 221 -0.41 33.64 11.33
CA ILE A 221 -1.76 33.06 11.17
C ILE A 221 -2.85 34.01 11.68
N ARG A 222 -2.55 34.75 12.72
CA ARG A 222 -3.46 35.72 13.38
C ARG A 222 -2.77 37.05 13.52
N PRO A 223 -2.60 37.80 12.43
CA PRO A 223 -1.99 39.12 12.52
C PRO A 223 -2.79 39.98 13.49
N ALA A 224 -2.08 40.72 14.34
CA ALA A 224 -2.70 41.66 15.29
C ALA A 224 -3.66 42.58 14.51
N LYS A 225 -4.90 42.73 15.01
CA LYS A 225 -5.82 43.70 14.44
C LYS A 225 -5.16 45.04 14.41
N SER A 226 -4.90 45.62 13.24
CA SER A 226 -4.42 46.97 13.08
C SER A 226 -5.37 47.87 13.89
N LYS A 227 -4.85 48.57 14.89
CA LYS A 227 -5.59 49.64 15.53
C LYS A 227 -5.87 50.67 14.45
N ARG A 228 -7.11 50.79 13.99
CA ARG A 228 -7.54 51.94 13.19
C ARG A 228 -7.33 53.16 14.11
N THR A 229 -6.34 53.96 13.79
CA THR A 229 -6.23 55.34 14.28
C THR A 229 -7.37 56.10 13.63
N THR A 230 -8.35 56.47 14.42
CA THR A 230 -9.40 57.46 14.11
C THR A 230 -8.78 58.84 14.10
#